data_ef5b1aef1b29ea81ac1d69ba4f1ab6b7
#
_entry.id   ef5b1aef1b29ea81ac1d69ba4f1ab6b7
#
_cell.length_a   1.000
_cell.length_b   1.000
_cell.length_c   1.000
_cell.angle_alpha   90.00
_cell.angle_beta   90.00
_cell.angle_gamma   90.00
#
_symmetry.space_group_name_H-M   'P 1'
#
loop_
_entity.id
_entity.type
_entity.pdbx_description
1 polymer ?
#
loop_
_entity_poly.entity_id
_entity_poly.type
_entity_poly.pdbx_seq_one_letter_code
_entity_poly.pdbx_strand_id
1 'polypeptide(L)'
;MQRKKATANIQIDNERIRATEYSFNKNEETGFHIHQWDYVVIPQTNGQLLLIDDKKVETTTTLIKGEPYYRKAGVSHNVINNGKEKLVFIELEIKAHSI
;
A
#
# COMPACT_ATOMS: atom_id res chain seq x y z
N MET A 1 -4.46 10.46 19.30
CA MET A 1 -3.07 9.99 19.23
C MET A 1 -2.66 9.82 17.77
N GLN A 2 -1.51 10.35 17.44
CA GLN A 2 -1.02 10.31 16.08
C GLN A 2 -0.31 8.99 15.79
N ARG A 3 -0.60 8.38 14.64
CA ARG A 3 0.09 7.14 14.24
C ARG A 3 1.47 7.47 13.71
N LYS A 4 2.39 6.53 13.89
CA LYS A 4 3.71 6.61 13.26
C LYS A 4 3.62 6.20 11.81
N LYS A 5 4.57 6.66 11.01
CA LYS A 5 4.61 6.33 9.59
C LYS A 5 5.22 4.95 9.38
N ALA A 6 4.64 4.20 8.44
CA ALA A 6 5.24 2.99 7.92
C ALA A 6 6.55 3.32 7.23
N THR A 7 7.40 2.32 7.08
CA THR A 7 8.67 2.48 6.39
C THR A 7 8.48 2.16 4.91
N ALA A 8 8.90 3.09 4.04
CA ALA A 8 8.85 2.91 2.60
C ALA A 8 10.29 2.80 2.07
N ASN A 9 10.57 1.75 1.36
CA ASN A 9 11.88 1.50 0.77
C ASN A 9 11.72 1.33 -0.74
N ILE A 10 12.13 2.33 -1.51
CA ILE A 10 12.04 2.28 -2.97
C ILE A 10 13.13 1.35 -3.49
N GLN A 11 12.71 0.29 -4.16
CA GLN A 11 13.61 -0.74 -4.67
C GLN A 11 13.92 -0.55 -6.16
N ILE A 12 12.94 -0.10 -6.92
CA ILE A 12 13.08 0.18 -8.36
C ILE A 12 12.33 1.46 -8.64
N ASP A 13 12.96 2.38 -9.35
CA ASP A 13 12.27 3.59 -9.81
C ASP A 13 12.88 4.01 -11.14
N ASN A 14 12.12 3.82 -12.21
CA ASN A 14 12.53 4.21 -13.54
C ASN A 14 11.34 4.82 -14.28
N GLU A 15 11.47 4.99 -15.58
CA GLU A 15 10.42 5.63 -16.38
C GLU A 15 9.16 4.78 -16.53
N ARG A 16 9.23 3.47 -16.24
CA ARG A 16 8.14 2.54 -16.47
C ARG A 16 7.43 2.09 -15.21
N ILE A 17 8.18 1.87 -14.14
CA ILE A 17 7.63 1.35 -12.89
C ILE A 17 8.31 1.99 -11.69
N ARG A 18 7.61 1.91 -10.57
CA ARG A 18 8.21 2.13 -9.25
C ARG A 18 7.79 1.00 -8.35
N ALA A 19 8.76 0.29 -7.77
CA ALA A 19 8.51 -0.76 -6.81
C ALA A 19 8.96 -0.28 -5.45
N THR A 20 8.05 -0.25 -4.49
CA THR A 20 8.32 0.21 -3.13
C THR A 20 7.92 -0.88 -2.14
N GLU A 21 8.83 -1.24 -1.25
CA GLU A 21 8.50 -2.13 -0.15
C GLU A 21 8.00 -1.30 1.02
N TYR A 22 6.79 -1.59 1.48
CA TYR A 22 6.20 -0.96 2.66
C TYR A 22 6.22 -1.94 3.82
N SER A 23 6.73 -1.48 4.95
CA SER A 23 6.76 -2.23 6.21
C SER A 23 5.97 -1.48 7.26
N PHE A 24 5.03 -2.17 7.90
CA PHE A 24 4.16 -1.58 8.91
C PHE A 24 4.30 -2.36 10.21
N ASN A 25 4.78 -1.73 11.25
CA ASN A 25 4.58 -2.25 12.59
C ASN A 25 3.14 -1.95 13.03
N LYS A 26 2.74 -2.48 14.17
CA LYS A 26 1.40 -2.24 14.70
C LYS A 26 1.09 -0.74 14.75
N ASN A 27 -0.07 -0.36 14.25
CA ASN A 27 -0.59 1.02 14.22
C ASN A 27 0.19 2.00 13.35
N GLU A 28 1.07 1.51 12.51
CA GLU A 28 1.73 2.38 11.54
C GLU A 28 0.87 2.59 10.31
N GLU A 29 1.07 3.72 9.65
CA GLU A 29 0.25 4.16 8.52
C GLU A 29 1.10 4.74 7.40
N THR A 30 0.58 4.72 6.18
CA THR A 30 1.22 5.43 5.08
C THR A 30 0.97 6.94 5.18
N GLY A 31 -0.14 7.35 5.78
CA GLY A 31 -0.70 8.68 5.65
C GLY A 31 -1.63 8.72 4.43
N PHE A 32 -2.49 9.74 4.40
CA PHE A 32 -3.43 9.87 3.29
C PHE A 32 -2.67 10.20 2.00
N HIS A 33 -3.00 9.49 0.92
CA HIS A 33 -2.38 9.70 -0.39
C HIS A 33 -3.34 9.34 -1.51
N ILE A 34 -3.04 9.83 -2.70
CA ILE A 34 -3.79 9.55 -3.91
C ILE A 34 -2.85 8.87 -4.90
N HIS A 35 -3.27 7.74 -5.43
CA HIS A 35 -2.47 7.00 -6.40
C HIS A 35 -2.57 7.62 -7.79
N GLN A 36 -1.43 8.03 -8.35
CA GLN A 36 -1.35 8.60 -9.68
C GLN A 36 -1.40 7.58 -10.79
N TRP A 37 -0.99 6.35 -10.49
CA TRP A 37 -0.87 5.26 -11.46
C TRP A 37 -1.59 4.02 -10.97
N ASP A 38 -1.92 3.15 -11.93
CA ASP A 38 -2.34 1.80 -11.59
C ASP A 38 -1.21 1.11 -10.84
N TYR A 39 -1.56 0.18 -9.96
CA TYR A 39 -0.55 -0.49 -9.16
C TYR A 39 -0.97 -1.90 -8.78
N VAL A 40 0.05 -2.71 -8.51
CA VAL A 40 -0.12 -4.08 -8.03
C VAL A 40 0.45 -4.13 -6.62
N VAL A 41 -0.30 -4.72 -5.71
CA VAL A 41 0.17 -4.98 -4.35
C VAL A 41 0.56 -6.45 -4.27
N ILE A 42 1.81 -6.70 -3.84
CA ILE A 42 2.36 -8.06 -3.72
C ILE A 42 2.63 -8.30 -2.24
N PRO A 43 1.70 -8.97 -1.53
CA PRO A 43 1.91 -9.23 -0.11
C PRO A 43 3.11 -10.13 0.15
N GLN A 44 3.90 -9.77 1.15
CA GLN A 44 5.03 -10.56 1.63
C GLN A 44 4.70 -11.27 2.94
N THR A 45 3.62 -10.86 3.58
CA THR A 45 3.12 -11.46 4.82
C THR A 45 1.61 -11.65 4.71
N ASN A 46 1.04 -12.45 5.61
CA ASN A 46 -0.41 -12.54 5.76
C ASN A 46 -0.88 -11.49 6.76
N GLY A 47 -2.11 -11.03 6.60
CA GLY A 47 -2.72 -10.12 7.56
C GLY A 47 -3.83 -9.29 6.94
N GLN A 48 -4.15 -8.18 7.59
CA GLN A 48 -5.19 -7.28 7.11
C GLN A 48 -4.73 -5.85 7.19
N LEU A 49 -5.09 -5.07 6.18
CA LEU A 49 -4.91 -3.63 6.16
C LEU A 49 -6.25 -2.96 6.42
N LEU A 50 -6.24 -1.91 7.22
CA LEU A 50 -7.35 -0.99 7.36
C LEU A 50 -7.15 0.14 6.35
N LEU A 51 -8.16 0.42 5.55
CA LEU A 51 -8.14 1.49 4.56
C LEU A 51 -9.17 2.52 4.95
N ILE A 52 -8.77 3.79 4.98
CA ILE A 52 -9.69 4.91 5.27
C ILE A 52 -9.65 5.85 4.08
N ASP A 53 -10.78 6.03 3.41
CA ASP A 53 -10.85 6.86 2.21
C ASP A 53 -11.05 8.35 2.56
N ASP A 54 -11.19 9.18 1.53
CA ASP A 54 -11.36 10.63 1.69
C ASP A 54 -12.69 11.02 2.33
N LYS A 55 -13.64 10.10 2.39
CA LYS A 55 -14.93 10.31 3.05
C LYS A 55 -14.99 9.68 4.42
N LYS A 56 -13.85 9.24 4.95
CA LYS A 56 -13.72 8.58 6.26
C LYS A 56 -14.38 7.21 6.32
N VAL A 57 -14.68 6.60 5.17
CA VAL A 57 -15.20 5.24 5.14
C VAL A 57 -14.05 4.26 5.35
N GLU A 58 -14.27 3.32 6.27
CA GLU A 58 -13.28 2.30 6.63
C GLU A 58 -13.62 0.98 5.96
N THR A 59 -12.62 0.38 5.33
CA THR A 59 -12.72 -0.96 4.77
C THR A 59 -11.47 -1.73 5.14
N THR A 60 -11.53 -3.05 5.01
CA THR A 60 -10.36 -3.90 5.25
C THR A 60 -10.02 -4.68 4.00
N THR A 61 -8.73 -4.94 3.82
CA THR A 61 -8.21 -5.77 2.74
C THR A 61 -7.36 -6.85 3.35
N THR A 62 -7.67 -8.11 3.03
CA THR A 62 -6.88 -9.24 3.50
C THR A 62 -5.67 -9.42 2.60
N LEU A 63 -4.50 -9.51 3.22
CA LEU A 63 -3.26 -9.84 2.54
C LEU A 63 -2.98 -11.32 2.70
N ILE A 64 -2.72 -11.98 1.59
CA ILE A 64 -2.29 -13.38 1.57
C ILE A 64 -0.92 -13.41 0.90
N LYS A 65 0.07 -13.87 1.63
CA LYS A 65 1.45 -13.91 1.14
C LYS A 65 1.52 -14.56 -0.22
N GLY A 66 2.12 -13.87 -1.18
CA GLY A 66 2.32 -14.38 -2.53
C GLY A 66 1.12 -14.25 -3.45
N GLU A 67 0.01 -13.65 -3.00
CA GLU A 67 -1.18 -13.44 -3.83
C GLU A 67 -1.34 -11.96 -4.16
N PRO A 68 -0.84 -11.50 -5.31
CA PRO A 68 -0.94 -10.10 -5.66
C PRO A 68 -2.34 -9.69 -6.08
N TYR A 69 -2.63 -8.40 -5.95
CA TYR A 69 -3.88 -7.84 -6.46
C TYR A 69 -3.61 -6.48 -7.12
N TYR A 70 -4.54 -6.07 -7.98
CA TYR A 70 -4.41 -4.90 -8.83
C TYR A 70 -5.40 -3.83 -8.40
N ARG A 71 -4.97 -2.57 -8.46
CA ARG A 71 -5.83 -1.41 -8.22
C ARG A 71 -5.58 -0.36 -9.29
N LYS A 72 -6.63 0.38 -9.63
CA LYS A 72 -6.53 1.46 -10.63
C LYS A 72 -6.05 2.74 -10.00
N ALA A 73 -5.48 3.62 -10.83
CA ALA A 73 -5.17 4.98 -10.47
C ALA A 73 -6.42 5.71 -9.97
N GLY A 74 -6.24 6.70 -9.13
CA GLY A 74 -7.31 7.52 -8.59
C GLY A 74 -7.79 7.09 -7.21
N VAL A 75 -7.34 5.95 -6.73
CA VAL A 75 -7.67 5.51 -5.36
C VAL A 75 -7.02 6.49 -4.38
N SER A 76 -7.80 6.97 -3.43
CA SER A 76 -7.31 7.85 -2.36
C SER A 76 -7.65 7.24 -1.01
N HIS A 77 -6.63 7.10 -0.17
CA HIS A 77 -6.82 6.44 1.12
C HIS A 77 -5.62 6.65 2.05
N ASN A 78 -5.84 6.31 3.31
CA ASN A 78 -4.78 6.06 4.28
C ASN A 78 -4.75 4.56 4.52
N VAL A 79 -3.57 3.97 4.53
CA VAL A 79 -3.37 2.53 4.74
C VAL A 79 -2.75 2.32 6.10
N ILE A 80 -3.36 1.48 6.92
CA ILE A 80 -3.00 1.31 8.33
C ILE A 80 -2.89 -0.17 8.66
N ASN A 81 -1.88 -0.52 9.43
CA ASN A 81 -1.80 -1.85 10.04
C ASN A 81 -2.47 -1.80 11.41
N ASN A 82 -3.72 -2.22 11.50
CA ASN A 82 -4.44 -2.26 12.77
C ASN A 82 -4.39 -3.64 13.46
N GLY A 83 -3.59 -4.56 12.92
CA GLY A 83 -3.37 -5.87 13.52
C GLY A 83 -2.20 -5.88 14.49
N LYS A 84 -1.85 -7.04 14.98
CA LYS A 84 -0.78 -7.19 15.97
C LYS A 84 0.56 -7.47 15.33
N GLU A 85 0.55 -8.13 14.17
CA GLU A 85 1.77 -8.57 13.51
C GLU A 85 2.26 -7.56 12.49
N LYS A 86 3.54 -7.53 12.26
CA LYS A 86 4.15 -6.71 11.23
C LYS A 86 3.64 -7.12 9.85
N LEU A 87 3.31 -6.14 9.03
CA LEU A 87 2.90 -6.38 7.65
C LEU A 87 3.94 -5.82 6.68
N VAL A 88 4.19 -6.58 5.62
CA VAL A 88 5.09 -6.16 4.54
C VAL A 88 4.43 -6.47 3.21
N PHE A 89 4.43 -5.50 2.30
CA PHE A 89 4.05 -5.75 0.91
C PHE A 89 4.90 -4.89 -0.02
N ILE A 90 4.96 -5.31 -1.27
CA ILE A 90 5.58 -4.52 -2.33
C ILE A 90 4.46 -3.90 -3.14
N GLU A 91 4.53 -2.60 -3.35
CA GLU A 91 3.63 -1.87 -4.21
C GLU A 91 4.36 -1.58 -5.51
N LEU A 92 3.86 -2.15 -6.59
CA LEU A 92 4.44 -1.97 -7.91
C LEU A 92 3.54 -1.01 -8.69
N GLU A 93 4.00 0.23 -8.82
CA GLU A 93 3.28 1.25 -9.57
C GLU A 93 3.66 1.17 -11.04
N ILE A 94 2.65 1.17 -11.89
CA ILE A 94 2.84 1.05 -13.33
C ILE A 94 2.66 2.45 -13.93
N LYS A 95 3.76 3.10 -14.22
CA LYS A 95 3.74 4.44 -14.77
C LYS A 95 3.21 4.37 -16.20
N ALA A 96 2.13 5.10 -16.46
CA ALA A 96 1.52 5.07 -17.78
C ALA A 96 2.50 5.60 -18.82
N HIS A 97 2.58 4.92 -19.93
CA HIS A 97 3.34 5.41 -21.05
C HIS A 97 2.87 4.68 -22.29
N SER A 98 3.00 5.35 -23.39
CA SER A 98 2.67 4.75 -24.66
C SER A 98 3.94 4.14 -25.27
N ILE A 99 3.68 3.30 -26.20
CA ILE A 99 4.75 2.68 -26.97
C ILE A 99 5.26 3.68 -28.00
#